data_a804694a59160177ab35c3d2db979d0e
#
_entry.id   a804694a59160177ab35c3d2db979d0e
#
_cell.length_a   1.000
_cell.length_b   1.000
_cell.length_c   1.000
_cell.angle_alpha   90.00
_cell.angle_beta   90.00
_cell.angle_gamma   90.00
#
_symmetry.space_group_name_H-M   'P 1'
#
loop_
_entity.id
_entity.type
_entity.pdbx_description
1 polymer ?
#
loop_
_entity_poly.entity_id
_entity_poly.type
_entity_poly.pdbx_seq_one_letter_code
_entity_poly.pdbx_strand_id
1 'polypeptide(L)'
;MTILGWIGYAFVVIITVLVCGALAMQLDLNVKAARRLIFSATFVVAIVAMLVMRWYFANTASGQRALTDQRSNLNNGIERTVTVYTANGDVIAQYEGKIDIAANDGGYIKFDFDGKRYIYYNCFVETIAALE
;
A
#
# COMPACT_ATOMS: atom_id res chain seq x y z
N MET A 1 -3.32 0.63 6.63
CA MET A 1 -3.18 -0.62 5.84
C MET A 1 -3.72 -0.36 4.45
N THR A 2 -3.10 -0.90 3.42
CA THR A 2 -3.56 -0.78 2.04
C THR A 2 -4.78 -1.67 1.77
N ILE A 3 -5.54 -1.39 0.69
CA ILE A 3 -6.68 -2.24 0.25
C ILE A 3 -6.18 -3.66 -0.04
N LEU A 4 -5.03 -3.79 -0.71
CA LEU A 4 -4.41 -5.08 -0.99
C LEU A 4 -4.02 -5.82 0.30
N GLY A 5 -3.56 -5.09 1.33
CA GLY A 5 -3.30 -5.64 2.66
C GLY A 5 -4.55 -6.22 3.31
N TRP A 6 -5.70 -5.56 3.21
CA TRP A 6 -6.97 -6.09 3.72
C TRP A 6 -7.42 -7.36 2.99
N ILE A 7 -7.23 -7.40 1.67
CA ILE A 7 -7.51 -8.61 0.88
C ILE A 7 -6.61 -9.77 1.34
N GLY A 8 -5.30 -9.52 1.47
CA GLY A 8 -4.36 -10.54 1.98
C GLY A 8 -4.74 -11.05 3.38
N TYR A 9 -5.15 -10.15 4.27
CA TYR A 9 -5.65 -10.51 5.60
C TYR A 9 -6.88 -11.43 5.54
N ALA A 10 -7.85 -11.09 4.70
CA ALA A 10 -9.04 -11.92 4.51
C ALA A 10 -8.69 -13.33 4.00
N PHE A 11 -7.73 -13.45 3.06
CA PHE A 11 -7.23 -14.73 2.58
C PHE A 11 -6.61 -15.58 3.70
N VAL A 12 -5.79 -14.99 4.56
CA VAL A 12 -5.18 -15.70 5.70
C VAL A 12 -6.25 -16.24 6.62
N VAL A 13 -7.28 -15.47 6.94
CA VAL A 13 -8.39 -15.90 7.79
C VAL A 13 -9.17 -17.05 7.15
N ILE A 14 -9.50 -16.93 5.86
CA ILE A 14 -10.24 -17.98 5.13
C ILE A 14 -9.44 -19.29 5.09
N ILE A 15 -8.16 -19.23 4.74
CA ILE A 15 -7.29 -20.41 4.71
C ILE A 15 -7.21 -21.06 6.09
N THR A 16 -7.10 -20.28 7.16
CA THR A 16 -7.06 -20.81 8.53
C THR A 16 -8.34 -21.59 8.86
N VAL A 17 -9.51 -21.05 8.52
CA VAL A 17 -10.78 -21.74 8.74
C VAL A 17 -10.84 -23.05 7.97
N LEU A 18 -10.42 -23.05 6.70
CA LEU A 18 -10.42 -24.26 5.87
C LEU A 18 -9.46 -25.35 6.41
N VAL A 19 -8.25 -24.97 6.81
CA VAL A 19 -7.25 -25.88 7.36
C VAL A 19 -7.73 -26.46 8.69
N CYS A 20 -8.24 -25.63 9.61
CA CYS A 20 -8.78 -26.10 10.88
C CYS A 20 -10.01 -27.00 10.69
N GLY A 21 -10.85 -26.71 9.71
CA GLY A 21 -11.99 -27.57 9.34
C GLY A 21 -11.56 -28.95 8.85
N ALA A 22 -10.57 -28.98 7.95
CA ALA A 22 -10.00 -30.23 7.44
C ALA A 22 -9.35 -31.07 8.56
N LEU A 23 -8.59 -30.44 9.44
CA LEU A 23 -7.98 -31.09 10.60
C LEU A 23 -9.04 -31.65 11.57
N ALA A 24 -10.10 -30.90 11.81
CA ALA A 24 -11.20 -31.34 12.66
C ALA A 24 -11.91 -32.59 12.12
N MET A 25 -12.03 -32.72 10.78
CA MET A 25 -12.57 -33.92 10.12
C MET A 25 -11.60 -35.11 10.23
N GLN A 26 -10.29 -34.87 10.02
CA GLN A 26 -9.29 -35.94 10.14
C GLN A 26 -9.16 -36.52 11.55
N LEU A 27 -9.37 -35.68 12.57
CA LEU A 27 -9.27 -36.05 13.97
C LEU A 27 -10.60 -36.60 14.56
N ASP A 28 -11.62 -36.81 13.74
CA ASP A 28 -12.97 -37.25 14.16
C ASP A 28 -13.54 -36.48 15.37
N LEU A 29 -13.26 -35.17 15.41
CA LEU A 29 -13.71 -34.31 16.51
C LEU A 29 -15.23 -34.15 16.49
N ASN A 30 -15.83 -34.25 17.67
CA ASN A 30 -17.26 -33.92 17.77
C ASN A 30 -17.52 -32.45 17.40
N VAL A 31 -18.73 -32.11 16.95
CA VAL A 31 -19.10 -30.80 16.44
C VAL A 31 -18.75 -29.63 17.43
N LYS A 32 -18.90 -29.87 18.75
CA LYS A 32 -18.60 -28.85 19.76
C LYS A 32 -17.08 -28.60 19.87
N ALA A 33 -16.27 -29.68 19.87
CA ALA A 33 -14.82 -29.56 19.93
C ALA A 33 -14.24 -28.96 18.64
N ALA A 34 -14.71 -29.41 17.48
CA ALA A 34 -14.33 -28.87 16.18
C ALA A 34 -14.62 -27.35 16.09
N ARG A 35 -15.81 -26.92 16.47
CA ARG A 35 -16.16 -25.51 16.50
C ARG A 35 -15.26 -24.67 17.41
N ARG A 36 -14.97 -25.15 18.62
CA ARG A 36 -14.05 -24.45 19.55
C ARG A 36 -12.65 -24.32 18.96
N LEU A 37 -12.11 -25.39 18.38
CA LEU A 37 -10.80 -25.41 17.73
C LEU A 37 -10.74 -24.37 16.60
N ILE A 38 -11.72 -24.37 15.69
CA ILE A 38 -11.77 -23.44 14.56
C ILE A 38 -11.84 -21.99 15.05
N PHE A 39 -12.73 -21.69 16.01
CA PHE A 39 -12.85 -20.32 16.53
C PHE A 39 -11.60 -19.85 17.25
N SER A 40 -11.01 -20.66 18.15
CA SER A 40 -9.81 -20.25 18.88
C SER A 40 -8.59 -20.08 17.97
N ALA A 41 -8.36 -21.03 17.05
CA ALA A 41 -7.26 -20.95 16.11
C ALA A 41 -7.41 -19.75 15.15
N THR A 42 -8.59 -19.54 14.58
CA THR A 42 -8.85 -18.39 13.70
C THR A 42 -8.69 -17.07 14.44
N PHE A 43 -9.14 -16.98 15.68
CA PHE A 43 -9.01 -15.76 16.48
C PHE A 43 -7.54 -15.42 16.76
N VAL A 44 -6.73 -16.40 17.16
CA VAL A 44 -5.29 -16.22 17.42
C VAL A 44 -4.56 -15.80 16.14
N VAL A 45 -4.78 -16.52 15.03
CA VAL A 45 -4.15 -16.22 13.74
C VAL A 45 -4.55 -14.83 13.24
N ALA A 46 -5.82 -14.45 13.38
CA ALA A 46 -6.30 -13.13 12.98
C ALA A 46 -5.60 -12.00 13.76
N ILE A 47 -5.43 -12.15 15.09
CA ILE A 47 -4.70 -11.16 15.90
C ILE A 47 -3.23 -11.08 15.48
N VAL A 48 -2.55 -12.22 15.36
CA VAL A 48 -1.14 -12.27 14.97
C VAL A 48 -0.93 -11.65 13.58
N ALA A 49 -1.76 -12.02 12.61
CA ALA A 49 -1.71 -11.45 11.26
C ALA A 49 -1.91 -9.94 11.27
N MET A 50 -2.87 -9.42 12.06
CA MET A 50 -3.10 -7.99 12.19
C MET A 50 -1.90 -7.25 12.80
N LEU A 51 -1.28 -7.80 13.84
CA LEU A 51 -0.09 -7.23 14.47
C LEU A 51 1.10 -7.20 13.51
N VAL A 52 1.35 -8.30 12.78
CA VAL A 52 2.42 -8.39 11.78
C VAL A 52 2.20 -7.37 10.66
N MET A 53 1.00 -7.27 10.13
CA MET A 53 0.68 -6.29 9.08
C MET A 53 0.81 -4.85 9.58
N ARG A 54 0.32 -4.54 10.79
CA ARG A 54 0.50 -3.22 11.39
C ARG A 54 1.98 -2.88 11.54
N TRP A 55 2.77 -3.82 12.05
CA TRP A 55 4.22 -3.65 12.17
C TRP A 55 4.87 -3.41 10.80
N TYR A 56 4.52 -4.20 9.78
CA TYR A 56 5.04 -4.07 8.43
C TYR A 56 4.78 -2.66 7.85
N PHE A 57 3.53 -2.20 7.87
CA PHE A 57 3.17 -0.89 7.34
C PHE A 57 3.74 0.29 8.15
N ALA A 58 3.99 0.11 9.44
CA ALA A 58 4.56 1.16 10.29
C ALA A 58 6.09 1.23 10.23
N ASN A 59 6.79 0.09 10.07
CA ASN A 59 8.23 0.01 10.31
C ASN A 59 9.06 -0.35 9.07
N THR A 60 8.43 -0.63 7.92
CA THR A 60 9.19 -0.93 6.70
C THR A 60 9.04 0.17 5.65
N ALA A 61 10.12 0.48 4.95
CA ALA A 61 10.10 1.44 3.87
C ALA A 61 9.13 1.04 2.74
N SER A 62 9.03 -0.26 2.45
CA SER A 62 8.08 -0.79 1.46
C SER A 62 6.63 -0.61 1.89
N GLY A 63 6.33 -0.84 3.17
CA GLY A 63 5.00 -0.64 3.73
C GLY A 63 4.58 0.84 3.70
N GLN A 64 5.48 1.75 4.05
CA GLN A 64 5.24 3.19 4.01
C GLN A 64 5.04 3.70 2.57
N ARG A 65 5.87 3.24 1.62
CA ARG A 65 5.69 3.57 0.19
C ARG A 65 4.32 3.11 -0.32
N ALA A 66 3.93 1.87 -0.04
CA ALA A 66 2.64 1.34 -0.44
C ALA A 66 1.45 2.14 0.15
N LEU A 67 1.56 2.65 1.38
CA LEU A 67 0.56 3.54 1.97
C LEU A 67 0.52 4.90 1.28
N THR A 68 1.67 5.50 1.01
CA THR A 68 1.79 6.80 0.33
C THR A 68 1.24 6.72 -1.09
N ASP A 69 1.60 5.68 -1.85
CA ASP A 69 1.10 5.46 -3.20
C ASP A 69 -0.43 5.26 -3.21
N GLN A 70 -0.96 4.50 -2.25
CA GLN A 70 -2.39 4.32 -2.13
C GLN A 70 -3.10 5.63 -1.76
N ARG A 71 -2.54 6.45 -0.87
CA ARG A 71 -3.10 7.77 -0.53
C ARG A 71 -3.08 8.70 -1.74
N SER A 72 -1.98 8.72 -2.51
CA SER A 72 -1.88 9.48 -3.75
C SER A 72 -2.98 9.09 -4.73
N ASN A 73 -3.13 7.79 -4.99
CA ASN A 73 -4.12 7.27 -5.93
C ASN A 73 -5.57 7.53 -5.50
N LEU A 74 -5.88 7.41 -4.20
CA LEU A 74 -7.25 7.61 -3.69
C LEU A 74 -7.63 9.09 -3.56
N ASN A 75 -6.64 9.97 -3.37
CA ASN A 75 -6.88 11.38 -3.11
C ASN A 75 -6.55 12.28 -4.30
N ASN A 76 -6.30 11.75 -5.48
CA ASN A 76 -5.79 12.50 -6.65
C ASN A 76 -4.50 13.28 -6.33
N GLY A 77 -3.53 12.60 -5.72
CA GLY A 77 -2.26 13.15 -5.32
C GLY A 77 -2.11 13.39 -3.82
N ILE A 78 -0.90 13.74 -3.43
CA ILE A 78 -0.50 14.16 -2.07
C ILE A 78 0.21 15.50 -2.16
N GLU A 79 0.29 16.22 -1.03
CA GLU A 79 1.06 17.46 -0.93
C GLU A 79 2.54 17.18 -1.19
N ARG A 80 3.05 17.81 -2.25
CA ARG A 80 4.47 17.71 -2.63
C ARG A 80 4.91 18.89 -3.45
N THR A 81 6.23 19.11 -3.46
CA THR A 81 6.89 20.06 -4.35
C THR A 81 7.55 19.29 -5.48
N VAL A 82 7.28 19.66 -6.72
CA VAL A 82 7.91 19.12 -7.93
C VAL A 82 8.68 20.24 -8.60
N THR A 83 10.01 20.10 -8.67
CA THR A 83 10.89 21.07 -9.34
C THR A 83 11.50 20.41 -10.57
N VAL A 84 11.34 21.07 -11.71
CA VAL A 84 11.83 20.60 -13.00
C VAL A 84 13.04 21.44 -13.41
N TYR A 85 14.14 20.76 -13.75
CA TYR A 85 15.41 21.37 -14.11
C TYR A 85 15.80 21.08 -15.56
N THR A 86 16.53 22.00 -16.18
CA THR A 86 17.25 21.75 -17.43
C THR A 86 18.41 20.77 -17.21
N ALA A 87 19.02 20.29 -18.30
CA ALA A 87 20.25 19.49 -18.24
C ALA A 87 21.43 20.25 -17.59
N ASN A 88 21.41 21.58 -17.59
CA ASN A 88 22.45 22.44 -16.99
C ASN A 88 22.19 22.74 -15.52
N GLY A 89 21.05 22.30 -14.94
CA GLY A 89 20.68 22.55 -13.55
C GLY A 89 19.83 23.80 -13.32
N ASP A 90 19.40 24.52 -14.38
CA ASP A 90 18.53 25.67 -14.23
C ASP A 90 17.08 25.22 -13.99
N VAL A 91 16.36 25.91 -13.09
CA VAL A 91 14.95 25.60 -12.82
C VAL A 91 14.08 26.06 -13.99
N ILE A 92 13.33 25.14 -14.58
CA ILE A 92 12.34 25.42 -15.63
C ILE A 92 11.00 25.81 -15.00
N ALA A 93 10.55 25.02 -14.03
CA ALA A 93 9.27 25.20 -13.36
C ALA A 93 9.28 24.55 -11.98
N GLN A 94 8.47 25.10 -11.08
CA GLN A 94 8.25 24.58 -9.75
C GLN A 94 6.74 24.54 -9.49
N TYR A 95 6.28 23.41 -8.98
CA TYR A 95 4.88 23.15 -8.63
C TYR A 95 4.80 22.75 -7.18
N GLU A 96 3.88 23.34 -6.44
CA GLU A 96 3.67 23.06 -5.01
C GLU A 96 2.19 22.85 -4.74
N GLY A 97 1.87 21.78 -4.04
CA GLY A 97 0.50 21.42 -3.68
C GLY A 97 0.21 19.96 -3.92
N LYS A 98 -1.07 19.67 -4.13
CA LYS A 98 -1.57 18.32 -4.31
C LYS A 98 -1.27 17.81 -5.72
N ILE A 99 -0.26 16.97 -5.85
CA ILE A 99 0.24 16.47 -7.14
C ILE A 99 0.18 14.94 -7.15
N ASP A 100 -0.36 14.38 -8.24
CA ASP A 100 -0.32 12.95 -8.53
C ASP A 100 0.71 12.65 -9.62
N ILE A 101 1.73 11.84 -9.27
CA ILE A 101 2.76 11.42 -10.23
C ILE A 101 2.36 10.08 -10.81
N ALA A 102 1.98 10.08 -12.08
CA ALA A 102 1.42 8.91 -12.75
C ALA A 102 2.47 7.91 -13.26
N ALA A 103 3.61 8.37 -13.73
CA ALA A 103 4.69 7.52 -14.22
C ALA A 103 6.00 8.28 -14.38
N ASN A 104 7.11 7.55 -14.24
CA ASN A 104 8.46 7.99 -14.56
C ASN A 104 9.16 6.88 -15.38
N ASP A 105 8.67 6.67 -16.60
CA ASP A 105 9.19 5.65 -17.51
C ASP A 105 9.79 6.29 -18.74
N GLY A 106 11.02 5.89 -19.09
CA GLY A 106 11.60 6.17 -20.39
C GLY A 106 12.01 7.62 -20.66
N GLY A 107 12.46 8.37 -19.64
CA GLY A 107 13.03 9.73 -19.83
C GLY A 107 12.00 10.86 -19.88
N TYR A 108 10.78 10.61 -19.41
CA TYR A 108 9.80 11.66 -19.16
C TYR A 108 9.16 11.50 -17.77
N ILE A 109 8.71 12.60 -17.22
CA ILE A 109 7.82 12.59 -16.03
C ILE A 109 6.44 13.07 -16.44
N LYS A 110 5.42 12.42 -15.90
CA LYS A 110 4.02 12.79 -16.07
C LYS A 110 3.36 12.95 -14.71
N PHE A 111 2.76 14.09 -14.47
CA PHE A 111 2.01 14.35 -13.24
C PHE A 111 0.78 15.19 -13.49
N ASP A 112 -0.20 15.07 -12.61
CA ASP A 112 -1.44 15.83 -12.62
C ASP A 112 -1.41 16.86 -11.48
N PHE A 113 -1.67 18.13 -11.82
CA PHE A 113 -1.69 19.24 -10.87
C PHE A 113 -2.77 20.25 -11.30
N ASP A 114 -3.61 20.67 -10.37
CA ASP A 114 -4.68 21.64 -10.59
C ASP A 114 -5.60 21.31 -11.81
N GLY A 115 -5.97 20.01 -11.92
CA GLY A 115 -6.82 19.51 -13.01
C GLY A 115 -6.17 19.50 -14.38
N LYS A 116 -4.87 19.74 -14.47
CA LYS A 116 -4.08 19.73 -15.71
C LYS A 116 -3.03 18.63 -15.64
N ARG A 117 -2.72 18.05 -16.82
CA ARG A 117 -1.66 17.05 -16.96
C ARG A 117 -0.41 17.68 -17.54
N TYR A 118 0.69 17.55 -16.82
CA TYR A 118 2.01 18.04 -17.23
C TYR A 118 2.89 16.86 -17.63
N ILE A 119 3.64 17.02 -18.73
CA ILE A 119 4.58 16.03 -19.23
C ILE A 119 5.86 16.77 -19.60
N TYR A 120 6.97 16.34 -18.99
CA TYR A 120 8.30 16.89 -19.28
C TYR A 120 9.21 15.80 -19.80
N TYR A 121 9.90 16.07 -20.91
CA TYR A 121 10.84 15.18 -21.56
C TYR A 121 12.27 15.69 -21.39
N ASN A 122 13.23 14.77 -21.23
CA ASN A 122 14.67 15.07 -21.17
C ASN A 122 15.03 16.15 -20.13
N CYS A 123 14.40 16.08 -18.95
CA CYS A 123 14.66 17.00 -17.85
C CYS A 123 14.98 16.21 -16.57
N PHE A 124 15.63 16.88 -15.61
CA PHE A 124 15.77 16.35 -14.26
C PHE A 124 14.61 16.83 -13.41
N VAL A 125 14.10 15.96 -12.55
CA VAL A 125 12.97 16.27 -11.69
C VAL A 125 13.29 15.87 -10.26
N GLU A 126 13.13 16.83 -9.36
CA GLU A 126 13.17 16.62 -7.93
C GLU A 126 11.74 16.64 -7.38
N THR A 127 11.40 15.63 -6.59
CA THR A 127 10.11 15.55 -5.93
C THR A 127 10.30 15.40 -4.44
N ILE A 128 9.78 16.34 -3.68
CA ILE A 128 9.81 16.33 -2.22
C ILE A 128 8.38 16.21 -1.72
N ALA A 129 8.10 15.18 -0.94
CA ALA A 129 6.83 14.98 -0.26
C ALA A 129 7.06 14.85 1.24
N ALA A 130 6.19 15.41 2.06
CA ALA A 130 6.18 15.17 3.49
C ALA A 130 5.66 13.73 3.72
N LEU A 131 6.44 12.92 4.42
CA LEU A 131 6.01 11.61 4.91
C LEU A 131 5.35 11.83 6.27
N GLU A 132 4.02 11.75 6.32
CA GLU A 132 3.24 11.77 7.56
C GLU A 132 3.06 10.35 8.15
#